data_39e06bfc66396e10cb5321484794889f
#
_entry.id   39e06bfc66396e10cb5321484794889f
#
_cell.length_a   1.000
_cell.length_b   1.000
_cell.length_c   1.000
_cell.angle_alpha   90.00
_cell.angle_beta   90.00
_cell.angle_gamma   90.00
#
_symmetry.space_group_name_H-M   'P 1'
#
loop_
_entity.id
_entity.type
_entity.pdbx_description
1 polymer ?
#
loop_
_entity_poly.entity_id
_entity_poly.type
_entity_poly.pdbx_seq_one_letter_code
_entity_poly.pdbx_strand_id
1 'polypeptide(L)'
;AYFMNIFVTGACGYKGTVLIPKLLKKGHKVTAFDIMWFGNNLKEHDNLSVVEGDVRKINEFDLNGFDIVIHLSSVANDPCGDLNPKLTWEVSCLATMLLAENASKSNVDQFIYASSGSVYGVKTEPKVTEDLELVPISAYNKTKMVAERVFLSYADQMQVHCIRPATVCGLSPRMRLDVSVNMLTYQGLKNGMITVFGGEQTRPNIHIKDMA
;
A
#
# COMPACT_ATOMS: atom_id res chain seq x y z
N ALA A 1 18.55 1.54 20.20
CA ALA A 1 17.60 1.47 19.08
C ALA A 1 18.39 1.28 17.80
N TYR A 2 18.12 0.21 17.06
CA TYR A 2 18.74 0.02 15.75
C TYR A 2 18.08 0.99 14.76
N PHE A 3 18.87 1.87 14.16
CA PHE A 3 18.43 2.73 13.08
C PHE A 3 18.49 1.92 11.78
N MET A 4 17.38 1.90 11.05
CA MET A 4 17.25 1.17 9.80
C MET A 4 17.27 2.13 8.61
N ASN A 5 17.77 1.67 7.48
CA ASN A 5 17.68 2.33 6.20
C ASN A 5 16.50 1.74 5.42
N ILE A 6 15.43 2.51 5.23
CA ILE A 6 14.14 2.03 4.76
C ILE A 6 13.80 2.64 3.41
N PHE A 7 13.49 1.78 2.44
CA PHE A 7 12.99 2.17 1.12
C PHE A 7 11.47 2.03 1.08
N VAL A 8 10.75 3.11 0.74
CA VAL A 8 9.28 3.13 0.71
C VAL A 8 8.82 3.50 -0.68
N THR A 9 8.07 2.64 -1.35
CA THR A 9 7.40 2.95 -2.62
C THR A 9 5.97 3.41 -2.39
N GLY A 10 5.42 4.25 -3.27
CA GLY A 10 4.11 4.88 -3.04
C GLY A 10 4.14 5.83 -1.84
N ALA A 11 5.30 6.39 -1.58
CA ALA A 11 5.64 7.13 -0.39
C ALA A 11 4.87 8.45 -0.24
N CYS A 12 4.53 9.10 -1.36
CA CYS A 12 3.77 10.35 -1.38
C CYS A 12 2.25 10.15 -1.43
N GLY A 13 1.79 8.90 -1.28
CA GLY A 13 0.38 8.53 -1.28
C GLY A 13 -0.31 8.73 0.08
N TYR A 14 -1.55 8.27 0.15
CA TYR A 14 -2.43 8.40 1.33
C TYR A 14 -1.83 7.77 2.60
N LYS A 15 -1.29 6.56 2.50
CA LYS A 15 -0.65 5.86 3.62
C LYS A 15 0.78 6.35 3.86
N GLY A 16 1.57 6.54 2.81
CA GLY A 16 2.98 6.90 2.89
C GLY A 16 3.21 8.23 3.60
N THR A 17 2.38 9.25 3.32
CA THR A 17 2.51 10.58 3.95
C THR A 17 2.17 10.60 5.44
N VAL A 18 1.56 9.54 5.98
CA VAL A 18 1.36 9.35 7.42
C VAL A 18 2.44 8.44 8.02
N LEU A 19 2.85 7.39 7.31
CA LEU A 19 3.86 6.44 7.78
C LEU A 19 5.26 7.06 7.88
N ILE A 20 5.71 7.76 6.82
CA ILE A 20 7.08 8.28 6.76
C ILE A 20 7.44 9.19 7.93
N PRO A 21 6.61 10.18 8.33
CA PRO A 21 6.90 10.98 9.53
C PRO A 21 7.07 10.14 10.81
N LYS A 22 6.34 9.03 10.94
CA LYS A 22 6.48 8.13 12.10
C LYS A 22 7.82 7.40 12.08
N LEU A 23 8.27 6.92 10.90
CA LEU A 23 9.57 6.28 10.75
C LEU A 23 10.72 7.24 11.04
N LEU A 24 10.64 8.48 10.53
CA LEU A 24 11.63 9.52 10.79
C LEU A 24 11.69 9.89 12.28
N LYS A 25 10.53 10.01 12.94
CA LYS A 25 10.46 10.27 14.39
C LYS A 25 11.12 9.18 15.23
N LYS A 26 11.14 7.93 14.72
CA LYS A 26 11.86 6.81 15.37
C LYS A 26 13.35 6.80 15.06
N GLY A 27 13.85 7.75 14.24
CA GLY A 27 15.26 7.90 13.89
C GLY A 27 15.70 7.11 12.68
N HIS A 28 14.79 6.43 11.97
CA HIS A 28 15.13 5.70 10.75
C HIS A 28 15.52 6.65 9.62
N LYS A 29 16.36 6.17 8.70
CA LYS A 29 16.66 6.83 7.44
C LYS A 29 15.71 6.32 6.38
N VAL A 30 15.03 7.20 5.66
CA VAL A 30 13.98 6.84 4.72
C VAL A 30 14.27 7.39 3.33
N THR A 31 14.19 6.53 2.33
CA THR A 31 14.10 6.93 0.93
C THR A 31 12.67 6.73 0.44
N ALA A 32 12.02 7.84 0.13
CA ALA A 32 10.64 7.90 -0.34
C ALA A 32 10.63 7.90 -1.87
N PHE A 33 10.14 6.83 -2.47
CA PHE A 33 10.04 6.64 -3.92
C PHE A 33 8.59 6.71 -4.37
N ASP A 34 8.27 7.61 -5.30
CA ASP A 34 6.92 7.79 -5.81
C ASP A 34 6.94 8.37 -7.23
N ILE A 35 5.93 8.07 -8.03
CA ILE A 35 5.72 8.66 -9.35
C ILE A 35 5.18 10.10 -9.27
N MET A 36 4.72 10.51 -8.11
CA MET A 36 4.24 11.87 -7.76
C MET A 36 3.05 12.38 -8.58
N TRP A 37 2.16 11.50 -9.02
CA TRP A 37 0.93 11.93 -9.70
C TRP A 37 0.10 12.94 -8.89
N PHE A 38 0.22 12.90 -7.58
CA PHE A 38 -0.50 13.79 -6.66
C PHE A 38 0.44 14.76 -5.91
N GLY A 39 1.65 14.94 -6.43
CA GLY A 39 2.68 15.79 -5.84
C GLY A 39 3.36 15.16 -4.61
N ASN A 40 4.25 15.94 -4.01
CA ASN A 40 4.96 15.59 -2.79
C ASN A 40 4.42 16.43 -1.62
N ASN A 41 3.78 15.76 -0.65
CA ASN A 41 3.28 16.38 0.59
C ASN A 41 4.13 16.01 1.83
N LEU A 42 5.32 15.44 1.63
CA LEU A 42 6.26 15.16 2.71
C LEU A 42 7.03 16.43 3.07
N LYS A 43 7.25 16.63 4.36
CA LYS A 43 8.10 17.73 4.84
C LYS A 43 9.57 17.33 4.74
N GLU A 44 10.43 18.28 4.43
CA GLU A 44 11.90 18.10 4.46
C GLU A 44 12.37 17.61 5.84
N HIS A 45 13.34 16.70 5.82
CA HIS A 45 13.96 16.14 7.02
C HIS A 45 15.37 15.59 6.65
N ASP A 46 16.34 15.75 7.55
CA ASP A 46 17.74 15.33 7.31
C ASP A 46 17.88 13.84 6.99
N ASN A 47 16.99 13.01 7.54
CA ASN A 47 16.98 11.55 7.31
C ASN A 47 16.01 11.13 6.20
N LEU A 48 15.49 12.06 5.40
CA LEU A 48 14.56 11.78 4.31
C LEU A 48 15.18 12.15 2.97
N SER A 49 15.25 11.19 2.06
CA SER A 49 15.51 11.41 0.65
C SER A 49 14.24 11.13 -0.15
N VAL A 50 13.87 12.02 -1.07
CA VAL A 50 12.70 11.85 -1.92
C VAL A 50 13.16 11.63 -3.37
N VAL A 51 12.68 10.55 -3.99
CA VAL A 51 13.03 10.14 -5.34
C VAL A 51 11.76 10.02 -6.16
N GLU A 52 11.68 10.81 -7.24
CA GLU A 52 10.63 10.64 -8.24
C GLU A 52 10.99 9.49 -9.19
N GLY A 53 10.09 8.52 -9.35
CA GLY A 53 10.32 7.39 -10.21
C GLY A 53 9.10 6.49 -10.39
N ASP A 54 9.15 5.67 -11.43
CA ASP A 54 8.09 4.72 -11.79
C ASP A 54 8.46 3.31 -11.31
N VAL A 55 7.61 2.70 -10.48
CA VAL A 55 7.85 1.34 -9.96
C VAL A 55 7.93 0.28 -11.06
N ARG A 56 7.41 0.56 -12.26
CA ARG A 56 7.56 -0.34 -13.42
C ARG A 56 9.00 -0.47 -13.90
N LYS A 57 9.87 0.46 -13.48
CA LYS A 57 11.31 0.49 -13.77
C LYS A 57 12.17 0.25 -12.52
N ILE A 58 11.58 -0.30 -11.47
CA ILE A 58 12.24 -0.42 -10.17
C ILE A 58 13.45 -1.36 -10.18
N ASN A 59 13.56 -2.25 -11.16
CA ASN A 59 14.73 -3.09 -11.38
C ASN A 59 15.99 -2.30 -11.79
N GLU A 60 15.83 -1.05 -12.23
CA GLU A 60 16.94 -0.14 -12.57
C GLU A 60 17.45 0.62 -11.33
N PHE A 61 16.74 0.58 -10.20
CA PHE A 61 17.08 1.28 -8.97
C PHE A 61 17.98 0.43 -8.08
N ASP A 62 19.05 1.03 -7.54
CA ASP A 62 19.96 0.33 -6.64
C ASP A 62 19.38 0.25 -5.22
N LEU A 63 19.07 -0.96 -4.77
CA LEU A 63 18.56 -1.24 -3.42
C LEU A 63 19.65 -1.71 -2.44
N ASN A 64 20.91 -1.73 -2.83
CA ASN A 64 22.00 -2.10 -1.93
C ASN A 64 22.06 -1.14 -0.72
N GLY A 65 22.23 -1.70 0.47
CA GLY A 65 22.33 -0.95 1.72
C GLY A 65 20.99 -0.55 2.34
N PHE A 66 19.85 -0.95 1.77
CA PHE A 66 18.57 -0.87 2.47
C PHE A 66 18.32 -2.12 3.31
N ASP A 67 17.90 -1.91 4.56
CA ASP A 67 17.54 -2.99 5.48
C ASP A 67 16.09 -3.47 5.23
N ILE A 68 15.21 -2.52 4.94
CA ILE A 68 13.77 -2.77 4.82
C ILE A 68 13.22 -2.12 3.55
N VAL A 69 12.36 -2.85 2.84
CA VAL A 69 11.50 -2.30 1.78
C VAL A 69 10.06 -2.31 2.25
N ILE A 70 9.37 -1.19 2.16
CA ILE A 70 7.92 -1.05 2.39
C ILE A 70 7.26 -0.69 1.08
N HIS A 71 6.47 -1.61 0.53
CA HIS A 71 5.85 -1.45 -0.77
C HIS A 71 4.38 -1.05 -0.67
N LEU A 72 4.11 0.25 -0.91
CA LEU A 72 2.76 0.83 -0.87
C LEU A 72 2.23 1.20 -2.26
N SER A 73 3.09 1.22 -3.29
CA SER A 73 2.69 1.58 -4.65
C SER A 73 1.64 0.62 -5.20
N SER A 74 0.55 1.16 -5.68
CA SER A 74 -0.43 0.41 -6.48
C SER A 74 -1.39 1.38 -7.18
N VAL A 75 -2.06 0.92 -8.24
CA VAL A 75 -3.31 1.54 -8.70
C VAL A 75 -4.37 1.19 -7.66
N ALA A 76 -4.75 2.18 -6.86
CA ALA A 76 -5.53 1.96 -5.66
C ALA A 76 -7.04 1.91 -5.94
N ASN A 77 -7.73 0.98 -5.28
CA ASN A 77 -9.16 0.66 -5.29
C ASN A 77 -9.72 0.04 -6.59
N ASP A 78 -10.91 -0.54 -6.48
CA ASP A 78 -11.57 -1.26 -7.57
C ASP A 78 -11.92 -0.35 -8.75
N PRO A 79 -12.57 0.82 -8.55
CA PRO A 79 -12.93 1.71 -9.67
C PRO A 79 -11.71 2.19 -10.48
N CYS A 80 -10.61 2.55 -9.81
CA CYS A 80 -9.38 2.95 -10.52
C CYS A 80 -8.73 1.77 -11.24
N GLY A 81 -8.78 0.59 -10.64
CA GLY A 81 -8.25 -0.64 -11.24
C GLY A 81 -8.98 -1.03 -12.52
N ASP A 82 -10.29 -0.84 -12.56
CA ASP A 82 -11.13 -1.19 -13.70
C ASP A 82 -11.05 -0.19 -14.87
N LEU A 83 -10.64 1.06 -14.61
CA LEU A 83 -10.43 2.06 -15.67
C LEU A 83 -9.33 1.67 -16.66
N ASN A 84 -8.26 1.05 -16.17
CA ASN A 84 -7.17 0.56 -17.00
C ASN A 84 -6.60 -0.74 -16.39
N PRO A 85 -7.19 -1.89 -16.68
CA PRO A 85 -6.74 -3.18 -16.14
C PRO A 85 -5.29 -3.50 -16.47
N LYS A 86 -4.81 -3.15 -17.67
CA LYS A 86 -3.43 -3.38 -18.08
C LYS A 86 -2.46 -2.63 -17.16
N LEU A 87 -2.67 -1.34 -16.95
CA LEU A 87 -1.86 -0.52 -16.05
C LEU A 87 -1.92 -1.07 -14.62
N THR A 88 -3.08 -1.52 -14.18
CA THR A 88 -3.27 -2.14 -12.86
C THR A 88 -2.40 -3.37 -12.68
N TRP A 89 -2.35 -4.26 -13.65
CA TRP A 89 -1.47 -5.43 -13.64
C TRP A 89 0.01 -5.04 -13.69
N GLU A 90 0.39 -4.08 -14.51
CA GLU A 90 1.78 -3.60 -14.63
C GLU A 90 2.29 -3.01 -13.32
N VAL A 91 1.52 -2.12 -12.70
CA VAL A 91 1.91 -1.39 -11.48
C VAL A 91 1.74 -2.24 -10.22
N SER A 92 0.64 -2.97 -10.09
CA SER A 92 0.29 -3.64 -8.82
C SER A 92 0.73 -5.10 -8.77
N CYS A 93 1.11 -5.71 -9.88
CA CYS A 93 1.59 -7.08 -9.92
C CYS A 93 3.01 -7.18 -10.49
N LEU A 94 3.22 -6.84 -11.75
CA LEU A 94 4.53 -6.99 -12.39
C LEU A 94 5.62 -6.17 -11.70
N ALA A 95 5.34 -4.89 -11.40
CA ALA A 95 6.29 -4.04 -10.67
C ALA A 95 6.61 -4.59 -9.27
N THR A 96 5.61 -5.19 -8.60
CA THR A 96 5.81 -5.85 -7.31
C THR A 96 6.77 -7.05 -7.43
N MET A 97 6.64 -7.84 -8.48
CA MET A 97 7.56 -8.95 -8.77
C MET A 97 8.99 -8.46 -9.01
N LEU A 98 9.15 -7.42 -9.83
CA LEU A 98 10.45 -6.82 -10.12
C LEU A 98 11.10 -6.23 -8.86
N LEU A 99 10.31 -5.61 -8.00
CA LEU A 99 10.80 -5.07 -6.74
C LEU A 99 11.23 -6.18 -5.77
N ALA A 100 10.47 -7.25 -5.67
CA ALA A 100 10.82 -8.41 -4.83
C ALA A 100 12.13 -9.07 -5.29
N GLU A 101 12.30 -9.25 -6.59
CA GLU A 101 13.52 -9.78 -7.18
C GLU A 101 14.73 -8.85 -6.90
N ASN A 102 14.57 -7.56 -7.11
CA ASN A 102 15.60 -6.57 -6.84
C ASN A 102 15.98 -6.54 -5.35
N ALA A 103 15.00 -6.53 -4.44
CA ALA A 103 15.23 -6.57 -3.00
C ALA A 103 15.99 -7.83 -2.57
N SER A 104 15.62 -8.99 -3.10
CA SER A 104 16.32 -10.26 -2.84
C SER A 104 17.76 -10.23 -3.32
N LYS A 105 18.03 -9.76 -4.54
CA LYS A 105 19.38 -9.62 -5.09
C LYS A 105 20.26 -8.62 -4.34
N SER A 106 19.64 -7.63 -3.71
CA SER A 106 20.31 -6.58 -2.91
C SER A 106 20.47 -6.94 -1.44
N ASN A 107 20.15 -8.17 -1.05
CA ASN A 107 20.20 -8.67 0.32
C ASN A 107 19.41 -7.80 1.32
N VAL A 108 18.24 -7.34 0.94
CA VAL A 108 17.28 -6.67 1.84
C VAL A 108 16.82 -7.69 2.88
N ASP A 109 16.87 -7.32 4.16
CA ASP A 109 16.51 -8.24 5.25
C ASP A 109 15.01 -8.46 5.35
N GLN A 110 14.22 -7.39 5.15
CA GLN A 110 12.79 -7.43 5.37
C GLN A 110 12.02 -6.70 4.28
N PHE A 111 10.93 -7.34 3.85
CA PHE A 111 10.01 -6.75 2.88
C PHE A 111 8.57 -6.76 3.41
N ILE A 112 7.95 -5.58 3.47
CA ILE A 112 6.58 -5.37 3.93
C ILE A 112 5.73 -4.94 2.74
N TYR A 113 4.75 -5.77 2.38
CA TYR A 113 3.84 -5.53 1.27
C TYR A 113 2.45 -5.13 1.75
N ALA A 114 1.96 -3.99 1.30
CA ALA A 114 0.59 -3.57 1.51
C ALA A 114 -0.35 -4.25 0.51
N SER A 115 -0.87 -5.41 0.90
CA SER A 115 -1.97 -6.07 0.23
C SER A 115 -3.32 -5.41 0.57
N SER A 116 -4.38 -6.13 0.63
CA SER A 116 -5.73 -5.63 0.95
C SER A 116 -6.59 -6.74 1.53
N GLY A 117 -7.43 -6.44 2.50
CA GLY A 117 -8.47 -7.35 2.98
C GLY A 117 -9.49 -7.75 1.90
N SER A 118 -9.59 -6.97 0.82
CA SER A 118 -10.48 -7.27 -0.31
C SER A 118 -10.07 -8.50 -1.13
N VAL A 119 -8.86 -9.03 -0.94
CA VAL A 119 -8.42 -10.30 -1.56
C VAL A 119 -9.26 -11.50 -1.13
N TYR A 120 -9.90 -11.43 0.04
CA TYR A 120 -10.82 -12.48 0.52
C TYR A 120 -12.09 -12.60 -0.32
N GLY A 121 -12.51 -11.51 -1.00
CA GLY A 121 -13.81 -11.45 -1.67
C GLY A 121 -14.98 -11.36 -0.69
N VAL A 122 -16.13 -11.87 -1.09
CA VAL A 122 -17.32 -11.99 -0.20
C VAL A 122 -17.20 -13.25 0.62
N LYS A 123 -17.33 -13.12 1.95
CA LYS A 123 -17.27 -14.23 2.90
C LYS A 123 -18.57 -14.32 3.70
N THR A 124 -18.98 -15.56 3.97
CA THR A 124 -20.16 -15.87 4.80
C THR A 124 -19.74 -16.28 6.22
N GLU A 125 -18.47 -16.53 6.43
CA GLU A 125 -17.91 -16.88 7.73
C GLU A 125 -18.04 -15.70 8.70
N PRO A 126 -18.42 -15.96 9.96
CA PRO A 126 -18.61 -14.91 10.97
C PRO A 126 -17.29 -14.21 11.35
N LYS A 127 -16.16 -14.84 11.07
CA LYS A 127 -14.82 -14.31 11.29
C LYS A 127 -13.94 -14.63 10.09
N VAL A 128 -13.34 -13.61 9.50
CA VAL A 128 -12.37 -13.76 8.40
C VAL A 128 -10.97 -13.80 8.98
N THR A 129 -10.28 -14.92 8.74
CA THR A 129 -8.91 -15.20 9.22
C THR A 129 -7.97 -15.41 8.03
N GLU A 130 -6.65 -15.39 8.27
CA GLU A 130 -5.63 -15.45 7.24
C GLU A 130 -5.54 -16.78 6.49
N ASP A 131 -6.08 -17.84 7.07
CA ASP A 131 -6.12 -19.22 6.52
C ASP A 131 -7.28 -19.43 5.53
N LEU A 132 -8.24 -18.49 5.44
CA LEU A 132 -9.34 -18.61 4.51
C LEU A 132 -8.87 -18.45 3.05
N GLU A 133 -9.57 -19.15 2.17
CA GLU A 133 -9.33 -19.07 0.73
C GLU A 133 -9.52 -17.64 0.21
N LEU A 134 -8.61 -17.21 -0.67
CA LEU A 134 -8.70 -15.92 -1.35
C LEU A 134 -9.54 -16.05 -2.62
N VAL A 135 -10.62 -15.29 -2.71
CA VAL A 135 -11.55 -15.28 -3.85
C VAL A 135 -11.72 -13.84 -4.35
N PRO A 136 -10.68 -13.25 -4.96
CA PRO A 136 -10.72 -11.85 -5.40
C PRO A 136 -11.69 -11.66 -6.56
N ILE A 137 -12.43 -10.54 -6.54
CA ILE A 137 -13.47 -10.25 -7.53
C ILE A 137 -12.93 -9.32 -8.62
N SER A 138 -12.40 -8.16 -8.23
CA SER A 138 -11.94 -7.12 -9.17
C SER A 138 -10.53 -7.38 -9.72
N ALA A 139 -10.16 -6.66 -10.78
CA ALA A 139 -8.79 -6.65 -11.31
C ALA A 139 -7.78 -6.23 -10.22
N TYR A 140 -8.10 -5.18 -9.44
CA TYR A 140 -7.28 -4.73 -8.33
C TYR A 140 -7.03 -5.84 -7.30
N ASN A 141 -8.09 -6.53 -6.86
CA ASN A 141 -7.97 -7.59 -5.85
C ASN A 141 -7.20 -8.81 -6.37
N LYS A 142 -7.38 -9.15 -7.66
CA LYS A 142 -6.64 -10.23 -8.32
C LYS A 142 -5.14 -9.92 -8.37
N THR A 143 -4.76 -8.69 -8.73
CA THR A 143 -3.35 -8.29 -8.75
C THR A 143 -2.71 -8.37 -7.36
N LYS A 144 -3.44 -7.97 -6.32
CA LYS A 144 -2.97 -8.06 -4.93
C LYS A 144 -2.74 -9.50 -4.50
N MET A 145 -3.69 -10.39 -4.78
CA MET A 145 -3.57 -11.82 -4.45
C MET A 145 -2.38 -12.47 -5.17
N VAL A 146 -2.21 -12.23 -6.48
CA VAL A 146 -1.09 -12.79 -7.26
C VAL A 146 0.24 -12.25 -6.73
N ALA A 147 0.33 -10.96 -6.44
CA ALA A 147 1.52 -10.34 -5.86
C ALA A 147 1.89 -10.96 -4.50
N GLU A 148 0.93 -11.27 -3.62
CA GLU A 148 1.19 -11.99 -2.37
C GLU A 148 1.85 -13.35 -2.62
N ARG A 149 1.35 -14.12 -3.58
CA ARG A 149 1.91 -15.44 -3.91
C ARG A 149 3.35 -15.35 -4.38
N VAL A 150 3.65 -14.38 -5.25
CA VAL A 150 5.03 -14.14 -5.69
C VAL A 150 5.90 -13.73 -4.52
N PHE A 151 5.42 -12.82 -3.69
CA PHE A 151 6.15 -12.35 -2.51
C PHE A 151 6.52 -13.47 -1.56
N LEU A 152 5.55 -14.31 -1.22
CA LEU A 152 5.75 -15.44 -0.29
C LEU A 152 6.77 -16.47 -0.82
N SER A 153 7.01 -16.51 -2.13
CA SER A 153 8.05 -17.38 -2.72
C SER A 153 9.49 -16.92 -2.39
N TYR A 154 9.66 -15.71 -1.85
CA TYR A 154 10.96 -15.19 -1.40
C TYR A 154 11.18 -15.34 0.11
N ALA A 155 10.30 -16.03 0.83
CA ALA A 155 10.35 -16.12 2.30
C ALA A 155 11.56 -16.90 2.85
N ASP A 156 12.25 -17.66 2.02
CA ASP A 156 13.53 -18.32 2.34
C ASP A 156 14.76 -17.40 2.14
N GLN A 157 14.60 -16.27 1.47
CA GLN A 157 15.67 -15.33 1.15
C GLN A 157 15.59 -14.04 1.97
N MET A 158 14.40 -13.62 2.40
CA MET A 158 14.16 -12.44 3.24
C MET A 158 12.91 -12.60 4.07
N GLN A 159 12.77 -11.82 5.15
CA GLN A 159 11.53 -11.79 5.92
C GLN A 159 10.42 -11.07 5.13
N VAL A 160 9.36 -11.77 4.77
CA VAL A 160 8.25 -11.23 3.96
C VAL A 160 6.99 -11.11 4.81
N HIS A 161 6.38 -9.93 4.80
CA HIS A 161 5.11 -9.66 5.46
C HIS A 161 4.09 -9.12 4.46
N CYS A 162 3.00 -9.86 4.24
CA CYS A 162 1.84 -9.42 3.45
C CYS A 162 0.76 -8.91 4.39
N ILE A 163 0.57 -7.60 4.46
CA ILE A 163 -0.43 -6.98 5.33
C ILE A 163 -1.73 -6.80 4.55
N ARG A 164 -2.85 -7.33 5.06
CA ARG A 164 -4.18 -7.22 4.46
C ARG A 164 -5.06 -6.25 5.27
N PRO A 165 -4.88 -4.95 5.14
CA PRO A 165 -5.65 -3.99 5.92
C PRO A 165 -7.13 -3.99 5.50
N ALA A 166 -7.99 -3.66 6.45
CA ALA A 166 -9.35 -3.22 6.22
C ALA A 166 -9.35 -1.89 5.41
N THR A 167 -10.52 -1.38 5.05
CA THR A 167 -10.64 -0.06 4.40
C THR A 167 -10.05 1.01 5.32
N VAL A 168 -9.02 1.69 4.85
CA VAL A 168 -8.33 2.71 5.65
C VAL A 168 -9.07 4.04 5.58
N CYS A 169 -9.32 4.66 6.73
CA CYS A 169 -9.99 5.96 6.83
C CYS A 169 -9.19 6.94 7.72
N GLY A 170 -9.51 8.22 7.64
CA GLY A 170 -8.90 9.28 8.44
C GLY A 170 -8.12 10.31 7.63
N LEU A 171 -7.60 11.33 8.30
CA LEU A 171 -6.89 12.44 7.69
C LEU A 171 -5.46 12.05 7.29
N SER A 172 -5.06 12.49 6.11
CA SER A 172 -3.71 12.37 5.57
C SER A 172 -3.34 13.64 4.80
N PRO A 173 -2.05 14.04 4.77
CA PRO A 173 -1.59 15.12 3.90
C PRO A 173 -1.95 14.92 2.43
N ARG A 174 -1.93 13.66 1.94
CA ARG A 174 -2.51 13.28 0.65
C ARG A 174 -3.85 12.59 0.90
N MET A 175 -4.91 13.35 0.96
CA MET A 175 -6.24 12.86 1.29
C MET A 175 -6.86 12.00 0.19
N ARG A 176 -7.64 10.99 0.56
CA ARG A 176 -8.50 10.20 -0.33
C ARG A 176 -9.96 10.37 0.06
N LEU A 177 -10.78 10.77 -0.91
CA LEU A 177 -12.24 10.95 -0.76
C LEU A 177 -13.04 9.86 -1.49
N ASP A 178 -12.37 8.81 -1.96
CA ASP A 178 -12.93 7.66 -2.69
C ASP A 178 -13.07 6.41 -1.80
N VAL A 179 -12.73 6.51 -0.51
CA VAL A 179 -12.94 5.44 0.48
C VAL A 179 -14.16 5.76 1.36
N SER A 180 -14.91 4.72 1.73
CA SER A 180 -16.28 4.84 2.25
C SER A 180 -16.44 5.86 3.38
N VAL A 181 -15.70 5.72 4.48
CA VAL A 181 -15.83 6.63 5.64
C VAL A 181 -15.46 8.07 5.27
N ASN A 182 -14.35 8.26 4.57
CA ASN A 182 -13.90 9.61 4.17
C ASN A 182 -14.91 10.26 3.21
N MET A 183 -15.41 9.49 2.22
CA MET A 183 -16.39 9.96 1.24
C MET A 183 -17.70 10.38 1.89
N LEU A 184 -18.27 9.52 2.73
CA LEU A 184 -19.55 9.81 3.40
C LEU A 184 -19.43 10.99 4.36
N THR A 185 -18.32 11.08 5.09
CA THR A 185 -18.03 12.24 5.96
C THR A 185 -17.96 13.53 5.14
N TYR A 186 -17.22 13.52 4.03
CA TYR A 186 -17.13 14.67 3.15
C TYR A 186 -18.47 15.07 2.55
N GLN A 187 -19.28 14.11 2.08
CA GLN A 187 -20.62 14.37 1.57
C GLN A 187 -21.52 14.99 2.63
N GLY A 188 -21.54 14.42 3.85
CA GLY A 188 -22.32 14.95 4.96
C GLY A 188 -21.98 16.38 5.32
N LEU A 189 -20.68 16.69 5.40
CA LEU A 189 -20.20 18.02 5.72
C LEU A 189 -20.46 19.04 4.61
N LYS A 190 -20.28 18.64 3.35
CA LYS A 190 -20.41 19.54 2.20
C LYS A 190 -21.85 19.77 1.79
N ASN A 191 -22.66 18.70 1.77
CA ASN A 191 -23.98 18.70 1.16
C ASN A 191 -25.13 18.60 2.20
N GLY A 192 -24.80 18.38 3.49
CA GLY A 192 -25.77 18.09 4.53
C GLY A 192 -26.51 16.75 4.36
N MET A 193 -26.05 15.92 3.42
CA MET A 193 -26.69 14.65 3.05
C MET A 193 -25.63 13.64 2.65
N ILE A 194 -25.86 12.36 2.98
CA ILE A 194 -25.07 11.23 2.53
C ILE A 194 -25.90 10.31 1.63
N THR A 195 -25.27 9.74 0.60
CA THR A 195 -25.89 8.72 -0.25
C THR A 195 -25.28 7.37 0.08
N VAL A 196 -26.10 6.44 0.55
CA VAL A 196 -25.69 5.06 0.89
C VAL A 196 -26.27 4.10 -0.14
N PHE A 197 -25.41 3.31 -0.78
CA PHE A 197 -25.81 2.24 -1.69
C PHE A 197 -25.88 0.92 -0.93
N GLY A 198 -27.05 0.30 -0.90
CA GLY A 198 -27.33 -0.87 -0.08
C GLY A 198 -27.62 -0.43 1.36
N GLY A 199 -26.74 -0.80 2.31
CA GLY A 199 -26.88 -0.45 3.73
C GLY A 199 -26.75 -1.65 4.66
N GLU A 200 -27.00 -2.85 4.18
CA GLU A 200 -26.92 -4.11 4.93
C GLU A 200 -25.51 -4.72 4.96
N GLN A 201 -24.59 -4.22 4.10
CA GLN A 201 -23.24 -4.77 4.00
C GLN A 201 -22.37 -4.36 5.19
N THR A 202 -21.75 -5.35 5.81
CA THR A 202 -20.71 -5.12 6.83
C THR A 202 -19.33 -5.01 6.17
N ARG A 203 -18.61 -3.94 6.46
CA ARG A 203 -17.25 -3.73 5.98
C ARG A 203 -16.32 -3.34 7.12
N PRO A 204 -15.17 -3.99 7.27
CA PRO A 204 -14.19 -3.60 8.27
C PRO A 204 -13.50 -2.29 7.86
N ASN A 205 -13.21 -1.45 8.85
CA ASN A 205 -12.45 -0.21 8.67
C ASN A 205 -11.32 -0.14 9.68
N ILE A 206 -10.23 0.53 9.30
CA ILE A 206 -9.08 0.83 10.16
C ILE A 206 -8.71 2.30 10.03
N HIS A 207 -8.43 2.96 11.14
CA HIS A 207 -7.94 4.33 11.10
C HIS A 207 -6.49 4.38 10.60
N ILE A 208 -6.17 5.39 9.77
CA ILE A 208 -4.85 5.50 9.13
C ILE A 208 -3.68 5.59 10.13
N LYS A 209 -3.92 6.11 11.33
CA LYS A 209 -2.90 6.16 12.38
C LYS A 209 -2.58 4.79 12.96
N ASP A 210 -3.55 3.87 12.94
CA ASP A 210 -3.35 2.49 13.40
C ASP A 210 -2.78 1.62 12.29
N MET A 211 -3.07 1.97 11.01
CA MET A 211 -2.48 1.32 9.84
C MET A 211 -0.98 1.65 9.70
N ALA A 212 -0.58 2.87 10.00
CA ALA A 212 0.79 3.38 9.91
C ALA A 212 1.52 3.18 11.26
#